data_36ef2faad863606da3c93d851bbd5da0
#
_entry.id   36ef2faad863606da3c93d851bbd5da0
#
_cell.length_a   1.000
_cell.length_b   1.000
_cell.length_c   1.000
_cell.angle_alpha   90.00
_cell.angle_beta   90.00
_cell.angle_gamma   90.00
#
_symmetry.space_group_name_H-M   'P 1'
#
loop_
_entity.id
_entity.type
_entity.pdbx_description
1 polymer ?
#
loop_
_entity_poly.entity_id
_entity_poly.type
_entity_poly.pdbx_seq_one_letter_code
_entity_poly.pdbx_strand_id
1 'polypeptide(L)'
;MTADDSPHATDGRRRRSEQSRTRIVDAVMALIVEGHITPSAENVAARAGVGLRSVFRHFKDMESLYAEIWLRNVQVYLAALAPYVSPDWRDILDEMIERRAGIYEQLLPFKRAGDAHIHLSSTLALNQQAVSRVLRQRLVQILPAAIVDNSLAFEAMDMLLSFECWQRLRLEQQLDPAMARQLIGNQISLITAAA
;
A
#
# COMPACT_ATOMS: atom_id res chain seq x y z
N MET A 1 -53.29 14.92 -6.10
CA MET A 1 -52.48 13.77 -6.57
C MET A 1 -51.12 13.90 -5.95
N THR A 2 -50.98 13.33 -4.76
CA THR A 2 -49.77 13.40 -3.93
C THR A 2 -48.77 12.36 -4.42
N ALA A 3 -47.57 12.79 -4.82
CA ALA A 3 -46.46 11.90 -5.17
C ALA A 3 -46.05 11.15 -3.88
N ASP A 4 -46.17 9.83 -3.92
CA ASP A 4 -45.69 8.90 -2.90
C ASP A 4 -44.14 8.84 -2.99
N ASP A 5 -43.48 9.64 -2.18
CA ASP A 5 -42.02 9.66 -2.05
C ASP A 5 -41.63 8.62 -0.98
N SER A 6 -41.75 7.34 -1.35
CA SER A 6 -41.50 6.21 -0.45
C SER A 6 -40.00 6.12 -0.10
N PRO A 7 -39.60 6.17 1.21
CA PRO A 7 -38.20 6.06 1.67
C PRO A 7 -37.47 4.82 1.16
N HIS A 8 -38.20 3.73 0.90
CA HIS A 8 -37.66 2.46 0.42
C HIS A 8 -37.09 2.49 -1.02
N ALA A 9 -37.63 3.35 -1.89
CA ALA A 9 -37.16 3.45 -3.28
C ALA A 9 -35.82 4.20 -3.40
N THR A 10 -35.56 5.14 -2.50
CA THR A 10 -34.29 5.88 -2.39
C THR A 10 -33.20 5.00 -1.78
N ASP A 11 -33.48 4.18 -0.78
CA ASP A 11 -32.54 3.26 -0.16
C ASP A 11 -32.09 2.16 -1.14
N GLY A 12 -33.00 1.57 -1.91
CA GLY A 12 -32.67 0.57 -2.92
C GLY A 12 -31.81 1.10 -4.08
N ARG A 13 -31.96 2.38 -4.48
CA ARG A 13 -31.11 3.04 -5.47
C ARG A 13 -29.73 3.31 -4.91
N ARG A 14 -29.63 3.79 -3.68
CA ARG A 14 -28.36 4.05 -3.00
C ARG A 14 -27.55 2.76 -2.83
N ARG A 15 -28.14 1.69 -2.32
CA ARG A 15 -27.48 0.39 -2.16
C ARG A 15 -26.95 -0.16 -3.50
N ARG A 16 -27.73 -0.09 -4.58
CA ARG A 16 -27.27 -0.50 -5.93
C ARG A 16 -26.11 0.36 -6.44
N SER A 17 -26.14 1.66 -6.16
CA SER A 17 -25.06 2.58 -6.50
C SER A 17 -23.78 2.23 -5.75
N GLU A 18 -23.85 2.00 -4.43
CA GLU A 18 -22.73 1.60 -3.60
C GLU A 18 -22.15 0.24 -4.03
N GLN A 19 -23.01 -0.75 -4.34
CA GLN A 19 -22.58 -2.04 -4.87
C GLN A 19 -21.87 -1.91 -6.22
N SER A 20 -22.33 -1.03 -7.09
CA SER A 20 -21.67 -0.78 -8.38
C SER A 20 -20.31 -0.12 -8.18
N ARG A 21 -20.20 0.84 -7.26
CA ARG A 21 -18.93 1.47 -6.89
C ARG A 21 -17.93 0.44 -6.36
N THR A 22 -18.35 -0.42 -5.44
CA THR A 22 -17.52 -1.48 -4.88
C THR A 22 -17.01 -2.43 -5.97
N ARG A 23 -17.90 -2.91 -6.86
CA ARG A 23 -17.51 -3.79 -7.98
C ARG A 23 -16.48 -3.16 -8.92
N ILE A 24 -16.57 -1.84 -9.17
CA ILE A 24 -15.59 -1.13 -10.00
C ILE A 24 -14.21 -1.13 -9.31
N VAL A 25 -14.14 -0.83 -8.02
CA VAL A 25 -12.87 -0.84 -7.28
C VAL A 25 -12.30 -2.27 -7.21
N ASP A 26 -13.12 -3.26 -6.91
CA ASP A 26 -12.69 -4.66 -6.88
C ASP A 26 -12.17 -5.13 -8.25
N ALA A 27 -12.80 -4.71 -9.33
CA ALA A 27 -12.38 -5.03 -10.69
C ALA A 27 -11.00 -4.45 -11.03
N VAL A 28 -10.74 -3.19 -10.70
CA VAL A 28 -9.42 -2.59 -10.97
C VAL A 28 -8.34 -3.21 -10.08
N MET A 29 -8.64 -3.49 -8.82
CA MET A 29 -7.70 -4.19 -7.93
C MET A 29 -7.35 -5.58 -8.46
N ALA A 30 -8.34 -6.35 -8.93
CA ALA A 30 -8.12 -7.65 -9.55
C ALA A 30 -7.24 -7.55 -10.81
N LEU A 31 -7.51 -6.61 -11.69
CA LEU A 31 -6.71 -6.37 -12.89
C LEU A 31 -5.26 -6.01 -12.55
N ILE A 32 -5.03 -5.19 -11.53
CA ILE A 32 -3.68 -4.84 -11.06
C ILE A 32 -2.94 -6.08 -10.55
N VAL A 33 -3.59 -6.92 -9.76
CA VAL A 33 -3.01 -8.18 -9.26
C VAL A 33 -2.70 -9.15 -10.43
N GLU A 34 -3.50 -9.16 -11.48
CA GLU A 34 -3.28 -9.93 -12.71
C GLU A 34 -2.16 -9.36 -13.60
N GLY A 35 -1.54 -8.25 -13.20
CA GLY A 35 -0.40 -7.65 -13.89
C GLY A 35 -0.72 -6.47 -14.81
N HIS A 36 -1.99 -6.04 -14.89
CA HIS A 36 -2.37 -4.83 -15.61
C HIS A 36 -2.02 -3.58 -14.79
N ILE A 37 -0.82 -3.03 -14.97
CA ILE A 37 -0.33 -1.90 -14.19
C ILE A 37 -1.20 -0.65 -14.39
N THR A 38 -1.72 -0.45 -15.61
CA THR A 38 -2.54 0.72 -15.99
C THR A 38 -3.81 0.26 -16.73
N PRO A 39 -4.77 -0.40 -16.04
CA PRO A 39 -5.99 -0.85 -16.68
C PRO A 39 -6.82 0.33 -17.19
N SER A 40 -7.33 0.25 -18.43
CA SER A 40 -8.21 1.27 -18.98
C SER A 40 -9.61 1.24 -18.34
N ALA A 41 -10.36 2.33 -18.47
CA ALA A 41 -11.74 2.39 -17.97
C ALA A 41 -12.65 1.33 -18.64
N GLU A 42 -12.38 0.97 -19.89
CA GLU A 42 -13.07 -0.09 -20.63
C GLU A 42 -12.76 -1.46 -20.01
N ASN A 43 -11.50 -1.76 -19.71
CA ASN A 43 -11.09 -3.00 -19.03
C ASN A 43 -11.78 -3.12 -17.67
N VAL A 44 -11.80 -2.03 -16.91
CA VAL A 44 -12.46 -1.98 -15.60
C VAL A 44 -13.97 -2.17 -15.72
N ALA A 45 -14.63 -1.51 -16.68
CA ALA A 45 -16.07 -1.64 -16.93
C ALA A 45 -16.45 -3.07 -17.29
N ALA A 46 -15.69 -3.68 -18.21
CA ALA A 46 -15.91 -5.07 -18.65
C ALA A 46 -15.75 -6.03 -17.47
N ARG A 47 -14.69 -5.90 -16.69
CA ARG A 47 -14.42 -6.76 -15.52
C ARG A 47 -15.46 -6.59 -14.41
N ALA A 48 -15.92 -5.36 -14.15
CA ALA A 48 -16.93 -5.05 -13.14
C ALA A 48 -18.37 -5.47 -13.57
N GLY A 49 -18.58 -5.81 -14.84
CA GLY A 49 -19.91 -6.09 -15.38
C GLY A 49 -20.82 -4.86 -15.36
N VAL A 50 -20.26 -3.68 -15.67
CA VAL A 50 -20.99 -2.41 -15.74
C VAL A 50 -20.73 -1.69 -17.07
N GLY A 51 -21.61 -0.79 -17.46
CA GLY A 51 -21.33 0.07 -18.62
C GLY A 51 -20.23 1.10 -18.33
N LEU A 52 -19.43 1.46 -19.33
CA LEU A 52 -18.36 2.47 -19.23
C LEU A 52 -18.87 3.79 -18.62
N ARG A 53 -20.06 4.24 -19.01
CA ARG A 53 -20.71 5.43 -18.43
C ARG A 53 -20.93 5.31 -16.91
N SER A 54 -21.10 4.09 -16.38
CA SER A 54 -21.25 3.86 -14.95
C SER A 54 -19.92 4.05 -14.21
N VAL A 55 -18.80 3.70 -14.83
CA VAL A 55 -17.46 3.95 -14.26
C VAL A 55 -17.28 5.46 -14.06
N PHE A 56 -17.49 6.27 -15.10
CA PHE A 56 -17.36 7.74 -15.03
C PHE A 56 -18.45 8.44 -14.20
N ARG A 57 -19.59 7.78 -13.97
CA ARG A 57 -20.58 8.28 -13.02
C ARG A 57 -20.14 8.13 -11.57
N HIS A 58 -19.39 7.08 -11.24
CA HIS A 58 -18.90 6.81 -9.88
C HIS A 58 -17.54 7.43 -9.61
N PHE A 59 -16.71 7.55 -10.63
CA PHE A 59 -15.36 8.10 -10.55
C PHE A 59 -15.18 9.12 -11.68
N LYS A 60 -14.94 10.37 -11.30
CA LYS A 60 -14.78 11.48 -12.25
C LYS A 60 -13.71 11.18 -13.31
N ASP A 61 -12.65 10.51 -12.87
CA ASP A 61 -11.46 10.15 -13.63
C ASP A 61 -10.78 8.92 -13.01
N MET A 62 -9.76 8.41 -13.65
CA MET A 62 -8.97 7.29 -13.11
C MET A 62 -8.20 7.67 -11.85
N GLU A 63 -7.83 8.93 -11.66
CA GLU A 63 -7.15 9.40 -10.45
C GLU A 63 -8.03 9.19 -9.21
N SER A 64 -9.32 9.57 -9.27
CA SER A 64 -10.26 9.36 -8.18
C SER A 64 -10.48 7.87 -7.87
N LEU A 65 -10.34 7.00 -8.87
CA LEU A 65 -10.39 5.55 -8.69
C LEU A 65 -9.11 5.03 -7.99
N TYR A 66 -7.93 5.51 -8.38
CA TYR A 66 -6.67 5.17 -7.69
C TYR A 66 -6.63 5.69 -6.25
N ALA A 67 -7.22 6.85 -5.98
CA ALA A 67 -7.36 7.36 -4.62
C ALA A 67 -8.21 6.42 -3.73
N GLU A 68 -9.26 5.84 -4.29
CA GLU A 68 -10.08 4.83 -3.57
C GLU A 68 -9.31 3.53 -3.31
N ILE A 69 -8.52 3.08 -4.27
CA ILE A 69 -7.63 1.91 -4.09
C ILE A 69 -6.63 2.18 -2.97
N TRP A 70 -6.06 3.39 -2.93
CA TRP A 70 -5.17 3.80 -1.86
C TRP A 70 -5.84 3.70 -0.49
N LEU A 71 -7.07 4.20 -0.34
CA LEU A 71 -7.82 4.12 0.93
C LEU A 71 -8.04 2.68 1.41
N ARG A 72 -8.19 1.72 0.50
CA ARG A 72 -8.26 0.29 0.85
C ARG A 72 -6.90 -0.26 1.25
N ASN A 73 -5.85 0.09 0.53
CA ASN A 73 -4.51 -0.40 0.78
C ASN A 73 -3.87 0.20 2.04
N VAL A 74 -4.26 1.41 2.45
CA VAL A 74 -3.77 2.02 3.70
C VAL A 74 -4.09 1.17 4.93
N GLN A 75 -5.20 0.42 4.91
CA GLN A 75 -5.54 -0.50 6.00
C GLN A 75 -4.51 -1.63 6.15
N VAL A 76 -3.90 -2.06 5.04
CA VAL A 76 -2.82 -3.06 5.06
C VAL A 76 -1.56 -2.45 5.69
N TYR A 77 -1.23 -1.20 5.37
CA TYR A 77 -0.12 -0.49 6.02
C TYR A 77 -0.31 -0.29 7.53
N LEU A 78 -1.55 -0.11 7.99
CA LEU A 78 -1.83 0.04 9.43
C LEU A 78 -1.43 -1.21 10.23
N ALA A 79 -1.40 -2.39 9.61
CA ALA A 79 -0.90 -3.60 10.24
C ALA A 79 0.59 -3.49 10.63
N ALA A 80 1.38 -2.69 9.91
CA ALA A 80 2.78 -2.41 10.27
C ALA A 80 2.92 -1.63 11.59
N LEU A 81 1.85 -0.95 12.02
CA LEU A 81 1.83 -0.11 13.22
C LEU A 81 1.33 -0.86 14.45
N ALA A 82 0.88 -2.12 14.31
CA ALA A 82 0.44 -2.93 15.44
C ALA A 82 1.56 -3.02 16.51
N PRO A 83 1.22 -3.08 17.80
CA PRO A 83 2.21 -3.25 18.87
C PRO A 83 3.11 -4.45 18.63
N TYR A 84 4.36 -4.34 19.04
CA TYR A 84 5.29 -5.47 19.09
C TYR A 84 5.16 -6.19 20.42
N VAL A 85 5.53 -7.49 20.45
CA VAL A 85 5.35 -8.33 21.62
C VAL A 85 6.59 -8.29 22.52
N SER A 86 7.79 -8.31 21.95
CA SER A 86 9.03 -8.31 22.70
C SER A 86 9.36 -6.92 23.29
N PRO A 87 9.96 -6.85 24.48
CA PRO A 87 10.56 -5.62 24.99
C PRO A 87 11.98 -5.37 24.45
N ASP A 88 12.64 -6.38 23.86
CA ASP A 88 13.98 -6.23 23.27
C ASP A 88 13.88 -5.64 21.87
N TRP A 89 14.65 -4.58 21.62
CA TRP A 89 14.61 -3.88 20.34
C TRP A 89 15.13 -4.72 19.15
N ARG A 90 16.00 -5.70 19.40
CA ARG A 90 16.50 -6.60 18.34
C ARG A 90 15.39 -7.55 17.89
N ASP A 91 14.68 -8.14 18.83
CA ASP A 91 13.54 -9.00 18.53
C ASP A 91 12.44 -8.21 17.82
N ILE A 92 12.21 -6.95 18.27
CA ILE A 92 11.25 -6.05 17.60
C ILE A 92 11.69 -5.77 16.17
N LEU A 93 12.98 -5.59 15.93
CA LEU A 93 13.51 -5.32 14.60
C LEU A 93 13.32 -6.52 13.65
N ASP A 94 13.56 -7.74 14.15
CA ASP A 94 13.30 -8.98 13.39
C ASP A 94 11.81 -9.12 13.07
N GLU A 95 10.93 -8.87 14.05
CA GLU A 95 9.48 -8.86 13.83
C GLU A 95 9.06 -7.77 12.84
N MET A 96 9.69 -6.59 12.88
CA MET A 96 9.45 -5.49 11.95
C MET A 96 9.82 -5.90 10.52
N ILE A 97 10.97 -6.54 10.30
CA ILE A 97 11.42 -7.01 9.00
C ILE A 97 10.40 -8.01 8.43
N GLU A 98 10.01 -9.01 9.22
CA GLU A 98 9.02 -10.01 8.83
C GLU A 98 7.67 -9.37 8.48
N ARG A 99 7.18 -8.49 9.35
CA ARG A 99 5.88 -7.82 9.18
C ARG A 99 5.87 -6.91 7.95
N ARG A 100 6.93 -6.09 7.74
CA ARG A 100 7.06 -5.23 6.55
C ARG A 100 7.15 -6.05 5.27
N ALA A 101 7.93 -7.13 5.27
CA ALA A 101 8.05 -8.01 4.12
C ALA A 101 6.69 -8.58 3.69
N GLY A 102 5.89 -9.08 4.62
CA GLY A 102 4.54 -9.59 4.34
C GLY A 102 3.61 -8.51 3.78
N ILE A 103 3.64 -7.30 4.34
CA ILE A 103 2.86 -6.15 3.85
C ILE A 103 3.32 -5.73 2.46
N TYR A 104 4.62 -5.66 2.22
CA TYR A 104 5.16 -5.24 0.94
C TYR A 104 4.87 -6.26 -0.17
N GLU A 105 4.92 -7.57 0.12
CA GLU A 105 4.49 -8.59 -0.86
C GLU A 105 3.01 -8.41 -1.24
N GLN A 106 2.15 -8.21 -0.26
CA GLN A 106 0.73 -7.98 -0.52
C GLN A 106 0.46 -6.73 -1.34
N LEU A 107 1.22 -5.67 -1.11
CA LEU A 107 1.03 -4.37 -1.74
C LEU A 107 1.85 -4.16 -3.02
N LEU A 108 2.79 -5.06 -3.35
CA LEU A 108 3.72 -4.90 -4.47
C LEU A 108 3.04 -4.61 -5.82
N PRO A 109 1.94 -5.30 -6.21
CA PRO A 109 1.23 -4.98 -7.45
C PRO A 109 0.67 -3.55 -7.45
N PHE A 110 0.11 -3.12 -6.32
CA PHE A 110 -0.51 -1.80 -6.17
C PHE A 110 0.53 -0.67 -6.10
N LYS A 111 1.70 -0.92 -5.50
CA LYS A 111 2.83 0.02 -5.51
C LYS A 111 3.29 0.29 -6.93
N ARG A 112 3.45 -0.77 -7.74
CA ARG A 112 3.83 -0.65 -9.17
C ARG A 112 2.81 0.16 -9.97
N ALA A 113 1.51 -0.10 -9.78
CA ALA A 113 0.45 0.67 -10.41
C ALA A 113 0.44 2.13 -9.94
N GLY A 114 0.67 2.37 -8.65
CA GLY A 114 0.79 3.71 -8.08
C GLY A 114 1.99 4.49 -8.62
N ASP A 115 3.16 3.85 -8.71
CA ASP A 115 4.39 4.46 -9.25
C ASP A 115 4.24 4.90 -10.71
N ALA A 116 3.50 4.13 -11.52
CA ALA A 116 3.20 4.50 -12.90
C ALA A 116 2.35 5.78 -13.02
N HIS A 117 1.63 6.16 -11.96
CA HIS A 117 0.75 7.32 -11.93
C HIS A 117 1.19 8.43 -10.98
N ILE A 118 2.26 8.24 -10.21
CA ILE A 118 2.67 9.15 -9.14
C ILE A 118 2.98 10.58 -9.64
N HIS A 119 3.54 10.68 -10.84
CA HIS A 119 3.87 11.97 -11.46
C HIS A 119 2.63 12.71 -12.01
N LEU A 120 1.49 12.03 -12.10
CA LEU A 120 0.20 12.59 -12.53
C LEU A 120 -0.70 12.96 -11.34
N SER A 121 -0.37 12.50 -10.12
CA SER A 121 -1.20 12.69 -8.94
C SER A 121 -0.38 13.15 -7.73
N SER A 122 -0.53 14.42 -7.38
CA SER A 122 0.07 14.98 -6.16
C SER A 122 -0.45 14.29 -4.89
N THR A 123 -1.70 13.82 -4.92
CA THR A 123 -2.31 13.08 -3.80
C THR A 123 -1.60 11.75 -3.55
N LEU A 124 -1.31 10.97 -4.60
CA LEU A 124 -0.56 9.72 -4.47
C LEU A 124 0.84 9.97 -3.94
N ALA A 125 1.54 10.99 -4.44
CA ALA A 125 2.87 11.35 -3.97
C ALA A 125 2.87 11.73 -2.48
N LEU A 126 1.94 12.57 -2.04
CA LEU A 126 1.80 12.97 -0.64
C LEU A 126 1.47 11.78 0.27
N ASN A 127 0.62 10.88 -0.18
CA ASN A 127 0.24 9.69 0.56
C ASN A 127 1.43 8.74 0.74
N GLN A 128 2.23 8.49 -0.29
CA GLN A 128 3.43 7.68 -0.19
C GLN A 128 4.44 8.29 0.79
N GLN A 129 4.68 9.61 0.70
CA GLN A 129 5.56 10.32 1.64
C GLN A 129 5.04 10.25 3.08
N ALA A 130 3.72 10.29 3.29
CA ALA A 130 3.13 10.17 4.61
C ALA A 130 3.39 8.79 5.22
N VAL A 131 3.21 7.71 4.45
CA VAL A 131 3.52 6.35 4.91
C VAL A 131 5.01 6.21 5.24
N SER A 132 5.91 6.65 4.35
CA SER A 132 7.36 6.58 4.59
C SER A 132 7.75 7.30 5.89
N ARG A 133 7.19 8.50 6.14
CA ARG A 133 7.43 9.25 7.38
C ARG A 133 6.96 8.48 8.62
N VAL A 134 5.77 7.89 8.58
CA VAL A 134 5.22 7.12 9.71
C VAL A 134 6.08 5.88 10.00
N LEU A 135 6.49 5.14 8.97
CA LEU A 135 7.35 3.97 9.11
C LEU A 135 8.75 4.32 9.64
N ARG A 136 9.31 5.46 9.20
CA ARG A 136 10.56 6.00 9.71
C ARG A 136 10.45 6.42 11.19
N GLN A 137 9.38 7.12 11.57
CA GLN A 137 9.14 7.49 12.98
C GLN A 137 9.00 6.25 13.86
N ARG A 138 8.38 5.18 13.35
CA ARG A 138 8.27 3.92 14.08
C ARG A 138 9.65 3.29 14.31
N LEU A 139 10.56 3.39 13.35
CA LEU A 139 11.94 2.92 13.50
C LEU A 139 12.69 3.71 14.57
N VAL A 140 12.57 5.04 14.58
CA VAL A 140 13.16 5.91 15.63
C VAL A 140 12.69 5.52 17.02
N GLN A 141 11.41 5.17 17.19
CA GLN A 141 10.84 4.82 18.50
C GLN A 141 11.37 3.49 19.06
N ILE A 142 11.92 2.63 18.22
CA ILE A 142 12.33 1.28 18.59
C ILE A 142 13.84 1.19 18.82
N LEU A 143 14.63 1.91 18.02
CA LEU A 143 16.07 1.81 18.06
C LEU A 143 16.67 2.56 19.26
N PRO A 144 17.77 2.04 19.85
CA PRO A 144 18.56 2.78 20.83
C PRO A 144 19.06 4.10 20.29
N ALA A 145 19.18 5.10 21.17
CA ALA A 145 19.68 6.43 20.81
C ALA A 145 21.05 6.39 20.10
N ALA A 146 21.96 5.51 20.54
CA ALA A 146 23.27 5.35 19.90
C ALA A 146 23.18 5.03 18.40
N ILE A 147 22.18 4.25 17.96
CA ILE A 147 21.96 3.94 16.54
C ILE A 147 21.27 5.12 15.86
N VAL A 148 20.25 5.72 16.48
CA VAL A 148 19.51 6.85 15.91
C VAL A 148 20.43 8.07 15.71
N ASP A 149 21.32 8.33 16.65
CA ASP A 149 22.29 9.45 16.60
C ASP A 149 23.43 9.19 15.60
N ASN A 150 23.71 7.91 15.25
CA ASN A 150 24.59 7.56 14.15
C ASN A 150 23.81 7.66 12.82
N SER A 151 23.86 8.86 12.21
CA SER A 151 23.07 9.17 11.02
C SER A 151 23.32 8.19 9.84
N LEU A 152 24.55 7.73 9.64
CA LEU A 152 24.85 6.77 8.56
C LEU A 152 24.22 5.40 8.81
N ALA A 153 24.31 4.90 10.05
CA ALA A 153 23.68 3.64 10.42
C ALA A 153 22.14 3.73 10.29
N PHE A 154 21.55 4.81 10.83
CA PHE A 154 20.11 5.00 10.79
C PHE A 154 19.57 5.14 9.37
N GLU A 155 20.17 5.96 8.51
CA GLU A 155 19.75 6.13 7.10
C GLU A 155 19.90 4.84 6.29
N ALA A 156 20.96 4.07 6.53
CA ALA A 156 21.14 2.76 5.89
C ALA A 156 20.03 1.77 6.30
N MET A 157 19.67 1.74 7.58
CA MET A 157 18.59 0.88 8.08
C MET A 157 17.23 1.32 7.53
N ASP A 158 16.91 2.61 7.51
CA ASP A 158 15.66 3.13 6.97
C ASP A 158 15.53 2.81 5.47
N MET A 159 16.63 2.96 4.70
CA MET A 159 16.69 2.58 3.29
C MET A 159 16.44 1.07 3.09
N LEU A 160 17.12 0.21 3.86
CA LEU A 160 16.95 -1.25 3.78
C LEU A 160 15.52 -1.70 4.12
N LEU A 161 14.86 -1.00 5.05
CA LEU A 161 13.49 -1.27 5.47
C LEU A 161 12.43 -0.58 4.62
N SER A 162 12.82 0.13 3.55
CA SER A 162 11.89 0.83 2.65
C SER A 162 11.18 -0.12 1.68
N PHE A 163 10.04 0.32 1.17
CA PHE A 163 9.33 -0.42 0.12
C PHE A 163 10.14 -0.46 -1.18
N GLU A 164 10.85 0.59 -1.49
CA GLU A 164 11.70 0.73 -2.68
C GLU A 164 12.83 -0.30 -2.67
N CYS A 165 13.47 -0.51 -1.51
CA CYS A 165 14.47 -1.57 -1.36
C CYS A 165 13.83 -2.96 -1.59
N TRP A 166 12.71 -3.24 -0.95
CA TRP A 166 11.97 -4.49 -1.15
C TRP A 166 11.61 -4.71 -2.61
N GLN A 167 11.00 -3.72 -3.26
CA GLN A 167 10.63 -3.78 -4.67
C GLN A 167 11.83 -4.10 -5.57
N ARG A 168 12.98 -3.46 -5.34
CA ARG A 168 14.21 -3.72 -6.08
C ARG A 168 14.65 -5.17 -5.92
N LEU A 169 14.70 -5.69 -4.69
CA LEU A 169 15.09 -7.08 -4.43
C LEU A 169 14.16 -8.07 -5.13
N ARG A 170 12.85 -7.81 -5.09
CA ARG A 170 11.85 -8.71 -5.64
C ARG A 170 11.71 -8.65 -7.15
N LEU A 171 11.73 -7.45 -7.75
CA LEU A 171 11.43 -7.26 -9.18
C LEU A 171 12.66 -7.18 -10.08
N GLU A 172 13.72 -6.51 -9.63
CA GLU A 172 14.92 -6.33 -10.45
C GLU A 172 15.93 -7.46 -10.20
N GLN A 173 16.18 -7.79 -8.93
CA GLN A 173 17.10 -8.86 -8.55
C GLN A 173 16.43 -10.25 -8.53
N GLN A 174 15.10 -10.31 -8.63
CA GLN A 174 14.30 -11.54 -8.70
C GLN A 174 14.53 -12.51 -7.51
N LEU A 175 14.92 -11.97 -6.36
CA LEU A 175 15.05 -12.77 -5.15
C LEU A 175 13.66 -13.24 -4.69
N ASP A 176 13.56 -14.46 -4.17
CA ASP A 176 12.34 -14.88 -3.48
C ASP A 176 12.15 -14.13 -2.15
N PRO A 177 10.95 -14.11 -1.56
CA PRO A 177 10.68 -13.35 -0.33
C PRO A 177 11.56 -13.75 0.85
N ALA A 178 11.92 -15.04 0.99
CA ALA A 178 12.74 -15.52 2.08
C ALA A 178 14.19 -15.02 1.94
N MET A 179 14.75 -15.09 0.73
CA MET A 179 16.10 -14.59 0.43
C MET A 179 16.18 -13.07 0.60
N ALA A 180 15.15 -12.32 0.15
CA ALA A 180 15.10 -10.88 0.32
C ALA A 180 15.08 -10.48 1.81
N ARG A 181 14.26 -11.15 2.63
CA ARG A 181 14.23 -10.93 4.09
C ARG A 181 15.57 -11.25 4.75
N GLN A 182 16.15 -12.40 4.42
CA GLN A 182 17.44 -12.82 4.96
C GLN A 182 18.54 -11.81 4.63
N LEU A 183 18.57 -11.30 3.41
CA LEU A 183 19.52 -10.27 2.98
C LEU A 183 19.34 -9.00 3.82
N ILE A 184 18.11 -8.48 3.95
CA ILE A 184 17.84 -7.29 4.76
C ILE A 184 18.25 -7.52 6.21
N GLY A 185 17.86 -8.62 6.82
CA GLY A 185 18.18 -8.96 8.21
C GLY A 185 19.70 -9.05 8.44
N ASN A 186 20.43 -9.72 7.57
CA ASN A 186 21.89 -9.82 7.65
C ASN A 186 22.57 -8.43 7.57
N GLN A 187 22.13 -7.56 6.64
CA GLN A 187 22.70 -6.23 6.50
C GLN A 187 22.41 -5.36 7.73
N ILE A 188 21.19 -5.41 8.26
CA ILE A 188 20.81 -4.70 9.46
C ILE A 188 21.61 -5.19 10.68
N SER A 189 21.82 -6.51 10.80
CA SER A 189 22.66 -7.09 11.87
C SER A 189 24.10 -6.58 11.80
N LEU A 190 24.69 -6.47 10.61
CA LEU A 190 26.04 -5.92 10.45
C LEU A 190 26.10 -4.43 10.83
N ILE A 191 25.10 -3.64 10.42
CA ILE A 191 25.03 -2.22 10.79
C ILE A 191 24.93 -2.04 12.30
N THR A 192 24.06 -2.81 12.95
CA THR A 192 23.84 -2.72 14.40
C THR A 192 24.98 -3.26 15.24
N ALA A 193 25.82 -4.14 14.69
CA ALA A 193 27.03 -4.62 15.35
C ALA A 193 28.21 -3.62 15.25
N ALA A 194 28.18 -2.73 14.27
CA ALA A 194 29.22 -1.73 14.03
C ALA A 194 28.89 -0.34 14.63
N ALA A 195 27.64 -0.12 15.06
CA ALA A 195 27.17 1.16 15.62
C ALA A 195 27.27 1.17 17.15
#